data_a9c0688adebe2505639c0db4aed59884
#
_entry.id   a9c0688adebe2505639c0db4aed59884
#
_cell.length_a   1.000
_cell.length_b   1.000
_cell.length_c   1.000
_cell.angle_alpha   90.00
_cell.angle_beta   90.00
_cell.angle_gamma   90.00
#
_symmetry.space_group_name_H-M   'P 1'
#
loop_
_entity.id
_entity.type
_entity.pdbx_description
1 polymer ?
#
loop_
_entity_poly.entity_id
_entity_poly.type
_entity_poly.pdbx_seq_one_letter_code
_entity_poly.pdbx_strand_id
1 'polypeptide(L)'
;LMSLEKQRERIEKEQELKAQQFAIAALTATIEQAHRRIAQITSNYRRELQDERVQAEALAVRLEQERRKQSVRQELMELRAPQDGIVKDFATHTVGSVLSPG
;
A
#
# COMPACT_ATOMS: atom_id res chain seq x y z
N LEU A 1 23.09 4.44 70.03
CA LEU A 1 23.42 3.14 69.42
C LEU A 1 22.16 2.43 68.99
N MET A 2 22.11 2.05 67.74
CA MET A 2 20.99 1.25 67.20
C MET A 2 20.98 -0.15 67.76
N SER A 3 19.82 -0.64 68.17
CA SER A 3 19.64 -2.06 68.51
C SER A 3 19.80 -2.93 67.29
N LEU A 4 20.06 -4.21 67.50
CA LEU A 4 20.20 -5.21 66.45
C LEU A 4 18.88 -5.29 65.60
N GLU A 5 17.72 -5.19 66.21
CA GLU A 5 16.43 -5.13 65.53
C GLU A 5 16.32 -3.95 64.61
N LYS A 6 16.69 -2.78 65.04
CA LYS A 6 16.65 -1.56 64.22
C LYS A 6 17.63 -1.65 63.04
N GLN A 7 18.81 -2.25 63.26
CA GLN A 7 19.74 -2.49 62.18
C GLN A 7 19.19 -3.47 61.14
N ARG A 8 18.52 -4.54 61.55
CA ARG A 8 17.86 -5.45 60.64
C ARG A 8 16.72 -4.80 59.85
N GLU A 9 15.89 -4.02 60.53
CA GLU A 9 14.82 -3.27 59.86
C GLU A 9 15.38 -2.33 58.81
N ARG A 10 16.48 -1.63 59.15
CA ARG A 10 17.15 -0.74 58.20
C ARG A 10 17.67 -1.48 56.98
N ILE A 11 18.32 -2.62 57.18
CA ILE A 11 18.84 -3.45 56.08
C ILE A 11 17.70 -3.98 55.23
N GLU A 12 16.63 -4.46 55.85
CA GLU A 12 15.44 -4.92 55.13
C GLU A 12 14.82 -3.82 54.29
N LYS A 13 14.68 -2.62 54.86
CA LYS A 13 14.15 -1.47 54.16
C LYS A 13 15.03 -1.04 52.98
N GLU A 14 16.33 -1.05 53.18
CA GLU A 14 17.31 -0.74 52.13
C GLU A 14 17.22 -1.75 50.98
N GLN A 15 17.06 -3.05 51.28
CA GLN A 15 16.88 -4.10 50.29
C GLN A 15 15.56 -3.98 49.57
N GLU A 16 14.48 -3.67 50.29
CA GLU A 16 13.18 -3.43 49.67
C GLU A 16 13.24 -2.24 48.70
N LEU A 17 13.91 -1.17 49.13
CA LEU A 17 14.09 0.02 48.29
C LEU A 17 14.88 -0.31 47.02
N LYS A 18 15.97 -1.04 47.14
CA LYS A 18 16.75 -1.50 45.99
C LYS A 18 15.93 -2.40 45.04
N ALA A 19 15.15 -3.33 45.62
CA ALA A 19 14.28 -4.19 44.84
C ALA A 19 13.23 -3.39 44.07
N GLN A 20 12.64 -2.36 44.69
CA GLN A 20 11.70 -1.48 44.02
C GLN A 20 12.38 -0.64 42.95
N GLN A 21 13.59 -0.16 43.17
CA GLN A 21 14.36 0.57 42.16
C GLN A 21 14.66 -0.29 40.95
N PHE A 22 15.07 -1.55 41.17
CA PHE A 22 15.27 -2.51 40.09
C PHE A 22 13.98 -2.83 39.34
N ALA A 23 12.86 -2.97 40.07
CA ALA A 23 11.56 -3.20 39.46
C ALA A 23 11.13 -2.02 38.59
N ILE A 24 11.32 -0.80 39.06
CA ILE A 24 11.06 0.42 38.28
C ILE A 24 11.92 0.49 37.03
N ALA A 25 13.21 0.21 37.18
CA ALA A 25 14.11 0.18 36.03
C ALA A 25 13.72 -0.86 35.01
N ALA A 26 13.31 -2.07 35.44
CA ALA A 26 12.84 -3.13 34.57
C ALA A 26 11.55 -2.72 33.84
N LEU A 27 10.61 -2.11 34.55
CA LEU A 27 9.35 -1.60 33.95
C LEU A 27 9.62 -0.49 32.95
N THR A 28 10.53 0.43 33.29
CA THR A 28 10.93 1.49 32.37
C THR A 28 11.52 0.92 31.09
N ALA A 29 12.41 -0.07 31.21
CA ALA A 29 12.98 -0.75 30.06
C ALA A 29 11.90 -1.46 29.21
N THR A 30 10.93 -2.09 29.86
CA THR A 30 9.80 -2.72 29.17
C THR A 30 8.95 -1.71 28.42
N ILE A 31 8.69 -0.57 29.03
CA ILE A 31 7.94 0.53 28.38
C ILE A 31 8.70 1.05 27.16
N GLU A 32 9.99 1.29 27.30
CA GLU A 32 10.83 1.73 26.18
C GLU A 32 10.84 0.70 25.03
N GLN A 33 10.93 -0.57 25.38
CA GLN A 33 10.85 -1.64 24.39
C GLN A 33 9.51 -1.67 23.69
N ALA A 34 8.42 -1.48 24.44
CA ALA A 34 7.07 -1.40 23.87
C ALA A 34 6.93 -0.22 22.92
N HIS A 35 7.47 0.94 23.28
CA HIS A 35 7.47 2.12 22.40
C HIS A 35 8.25 1.87 21.12
N ARG A 36 9.42 1.23 21.21
CA ARG A 36 10.19 0.85 20.02
C ARG A 36 9.45 -0.14 19.13
N ARG A 37 8.75 -1.08 19.75
CA ARG A 37 7.93 -2.05 19.02
C ARG A 37 6.77 -1.39 18.29
N ILE A 38 6.08 -0.45 18.94
CA ILE A 38 5.01 0.34 18.31
C ILE A 38 5.57 1.14 17.14
N ALA A 39 6.71 1.80 17.32
CA ALA A 39 7.36 2.54 16.25
C ALA A 39 7.72 1.64 15.06
N GLN A 40 8.20 0.43 15.33
CA GLN A 40 8.53 -0.55 14.29
C GLN A 40 7.29 -1.02 13.54
N ILE A 41 6.23 -1.35 14.27
CA ILE A 41 4.94 -1.76 13.67
C ILE A 41 4.38 -0.64 12.80
N THR A 42 4.38 0.59 13.30
CA THR A 42 3.91 1.76 12.57
C THR A 42 4.73 1.99 11.29
N SER A 43 6.04 1.90 11.39
CA SER A 43 6.95 2.05 10.24
C SER A 43 6.71 0.96 9.19
N ASN A 44 6.58 -0.29 9.61
CA ASN A 44 6.30 -1.41 8.71
C ASN A 44 4.95 -1.25 8.02
N TYR A 45 3.93 -0.85 8.75
CA TYR A 45 2.59 -0.61 8.22
C TYR A 45 2.59 0.50 7.16
N ARG A 46 3.27 1.61 7.46
CA ARG A 46 3.41 2.72 6.49
C ARG A 46 4.14 2.28 5.22
N ARG A 47 5.16 1.44 5.37
CA ARG A 47 5.90 0.89 4.24
C ARG A 47 5.03 -0.01 3.37
N GLU A 48 4.26 -0.89 3.99
CA GLU A 48 3.31 -1.76 3.28
C GLU A 48 2.25 -0.94 2.53
N LEU A 49 1.69 0.08 3.17
CA LEU A 49 0.72 0.98 2.53
C LEU A 49 1.35 1.72 1.35
N GLN A 50 2.57 2.18 1.50
CA GLN A 50 3.30 2.86 0.43
C GLN A 50 3.55 1.92 -0.75
N ASP A 51 3.96 0.69 -0.48
CA ASP A 51 4.17 -0.32 -1.50
C ASP A 51 2.86 -0.66 -2.24
N GLU A 52 1.78 -0.85 -1.52
CA GLU A 52 0.45 -1.07 -2.11
C GLU A 52 0.01 0.12 -2.97
N ARG A 53 0.26 1.33 -2.48
CA ARG A 53 -0.05 2.55 -3.23
C ARG A 53 0.73 2.61 -4.53
N VAL A 54 2.01 2.34 -4.49
CA VAL A 54 2.87 2.32 -5.69
C VAL A 54 2.38 1.28 -6.68
N GLN A 55 2.04 0.08 -6.22
CA GLN A 55 1.52 -0.98 -7.07
C GLN A 55 0.16 -0.61 -7.67
N ALA A 56 -0.72 -0.03 -6.87
CA ALA A 56 -2.04 0.40 -7.35
C ALA A 56 -1.93 1.52 -8.39
N GLU A 57 -1.05 2.49 -8.18
CA GLU A 57 -0.78 3.57 -9.13
C GLU A 57 -0.20 3.02 -10.45
N ALA A 58 0.74 2.09 -10.36
CA ALA A 58 1.31 1.44 -11.54
C ALA A 58 0.26 0.65 -12.33
N LEU A 59 -0.61 -0.06 -11.64
CA LEU A 59 -1.73 -0.77 -12.27
C LEU A 59 -2.71 0.20 -12.93
N ALA A 60 -3.06 1.28 -12.25
CA ALA A 60 -3.94 2.30 -12.79
C ALA A 60 -3.38 2.93 -14.08
N VAL A 61 -2.09 3.24 -14.09
CA VAL A 61 -1.41 3.77 -15.27
C VAL A 61 -1.45 2.76 -16.42
N ARG A 62 -1.18 1.49 -16.15
CA ARG A 62 -1.21 0.44 -17.16
C ARG A 62 -2.61 0.26 -17.75
N LEU A 63 -3.63 0.22 -16.91
CA LEU A 63 -5.03 0.09 -17.34
C LEU A 63 -5.46 1.30 -18.17
N GLU A 64 -5.04 2.50 -17.80
CA GLU A 64 -5.31 3.71 -18.58
C GLU A 64 -4.64 3.66 -19.96
N GLN A 65 -3.40 3.17 -20.04
CA GLN A 65 -2.73 2.98 -21.32
C GLN A 65 -3.43 1.95 -22.19
N GLU A 66 -3.88 0.84 -21.62
CA GLU A 66 -4.66 -0.15 -22.35
C GLU A 66 -5.99 0.40 -22.83
N ARG A 67 -6.68 1.17 -22.00
CA ARG A 67 -7.92 1.85 -22.35
C ARG A 67 -7.72 2.79 -23.54
N ARG A 68 -6.65 3.57 -23.53
CA ARG A 68 -6.31 4.48 -24.63
C ARG A 68 -6.02 3.72 -25.92
N LYS A 69 -5.29 2.62 -25.83
CA LYS A 69 -5.03 1.76 -26.99
C LYS A 69 -6.31 1.20 -27.60
N GLN A 70 -7.20 0.70 -26.75
CA GLN A 70 -8.49 0.20 -27.20
C GLN A 70 -9.37 1.30 -27.80
N SER A 71 -9.39 2.47 -27.18
CA SER A 71 -10.12 3.63 -27.68
C SER A 71 -9.64 4.04 -29.07
N VAL A 72 -8.32 4.09 -29.26
CA VAL A 72 -7.71 4.42 -30.55
C VAL A 72 -8.04 3.36 -31.59
N ARG A 73 -7.96 2.07 -31.24
CA ARG A 73 -8.34 0.97 -32.13
C ARG A 73 -9.80 1.06 -32.54
N GLN A 74 -10.67 1.35 -31.61
CA GLN A 74 -12.11 1.51 -31.86
C GLN A 74 -12.38 2.67 -32.79
N GLU A 75 -11.75 3.83 -32.56
CA GLU A 75 -11.84 4.97 -33.46
C GLU A 75 -11.37 4.66 -34.88
N LEU A 76 -10.26 3.96 -34.98
CA LEU A 76 -9.73 3.52 -36.27
C LEU A 76 -10.68 2.53 -36.97
N MET A 77 -11.28 1.62 -36.22
CA MET A 77 -12.30 0.70 -36.78
C MET A 77 -13.54 1.43 -37.25
N GLU A 78 -14.02 2.40 -36.49
CA GLU A 78 -15.17 3.23 -36.87
C GLU A 78 -14.88 4.07 -38.11
N LEU A 79 -13.68 4.63 -38.25
CA LEU A 79 -13.26 5.35 -39.43
C LEU A 79 -13.11 4.44 -40.64
N ARG A 80 -12.63 3.23 -40.49
CA ARG A 80 -12.48 2.25 -41.56
C ARG A 80 -13.81 1.76 -42.08
N ALA A 81 -14.74 1.42 -41.24
CA ALA A 81 -16.04 0.93 -41.63
C ALA A 81 -16.82 1.90 -42.53
N PRO A 82 -16.93 3.21 -42.23
CA PRO A 82 -17.54 4.17 -43.13
C PRO A 82 -16.81 4.33 -44.45
N GLN A 83 -15.48 4.32 -44.47
CA GLN A 83 -14.69 4.43 -45.68
C GLN A 83 -14.87 3.20 -46.59
N ASP A 84 -14.81 2.01 -46.02
CA ASP A 84 -15.05 0.77 -46.74
C ASP A 84 -16.49 0.74 -47.29
N GLY A 85 -17.46 1.19 -46.52
CA GLY A 85 -18.84 1.31 -46.97
C GLY A 85 -19.01 2.29 -48.13
N ILE A 86 -18.37 3.45 -48.09
CA ILE A 86 -18.37 4.44 -49.13
C ILE A 86 -17.72 3.90 -50.41
N VAL A 87 -16.57 3.25 -50.32
CA VAL A 87 -15.88 2.65 -51.46
C VAL A 87 -16.70 1.55 -52.09
N LYS A 88 -17.33 0.72 -51.30
CA LYS A 88 -18.23 -0.36 -51.76
C LYS A 88 -19.46 0.20 -52.47
N ASP A 89 -20.09 1.19 -51.91
CA ASP A 89 -21.23 1.90 -52.54
C ASP A 89 -20.82 2.49 -53.91
N PHE A 90 -19.67 3.16 -53.91
CA PHE A 90 -19.14 3.77 -55.12
C PHE A 90 -18.86 2.71 -56.18
N ALA A 91 -18.22 1.60 -55.80
CA ALA A 91 -17.98 0.49 -56.71
C ALA A 91 -19.27 -0.13 -57.22
N THR A 92 -20.28 -0.28 -56.38
CA THR A 92 -21.60 -0.76 -56.79
C THR A 92 -22.26 0.17 -57.78
N HIS A 93 -22.20 1.48 -57.58
CA HIS A 93 -22.74 2.44 -58.51
C HIS A 93 -21.97 2.50 -59.83
N THR A 94 -20.65 2.38 -59.81
CA THR A 94 -19.80 2.51 -60.99
C THR A 94 -19.85 1.24 -61.84
N VAL A 95 -19.81 0.09 -61.22
CA VAL A 95 -19.74 -1.21 -61.89
C VAL A 95 -21.10 -1.90 -62.02
N GLY A 96 -22.10 -1.43 -61.25
CA GLY A 96 -23.40 -2.06 -61.19
C GLY A 96 -23.42 -3.43 -60.53
N SER A 97 -22.36 -3.76 -59.82
CA SER A 97 -22.22 -5.05 -59.12
C SER A 97 -22.67 -4.89 -57.66
N VAL A 98 -23.24 -5.95 -57.12
CA VAL A 98 -23.63 -6.01 -55.72
C VAL A 98 -22.42 -6.44 -54.90
N LEU A 99 -21.96 -5.60 -54.03
CA LEU A 99 -20.90 -5.92 -53.08
C LEU A 99 -21.49 -6.14 -51.72
N SER A 100 -21.03 -7.19 -51.03
CA SER A 100 -21.42 -7.38 -49.64
C SER A 100 -20.77 -6.33 -48.78
N PRO A 101 -21.51 -5.77 -47.80
CA PRO A 101 -20.92 -4.84 -46.84
C PRO A 101 -19.84 -5.56 -46.06
N GLY A 102 -18.72 -4.95 -46.01
CA GLY A 102 -17.56 -5.52 -45.34
C GLY A 102 -17.38 -5.02 -43.96
#